data_74d94b2ed68b0886917aafee9faba2d9
#
_entry.id   74d94b2ed68b0886917aafee9faba2d9
#
_cell.length_a   1.000
_cell.length_b   1.000
_cell.length_c   1.000
_cell.angle_alpha   90.00
_cell.angle_beta   90.00
_cell.angle_gamma   90.00
#
_symmetry.space_group_name_H-M   'P 1'
#
loop_
_entity.id
_entity.type
_entity.pdbx_description
1 polymer ?
#
loop_
_entity_poly.entity_id
_entity_poly.type
_entity_poly.pdbx_seq_one_letter_code
_entity_poly.pdbx_strand_id
1 'polypeptide(L)'
;MGAVATAAASYNRILGANDRLRIGAIGTGQRCQYLLSLLNKIGSNDIVAVCDVYEPHRLEAKAKFAPDANDYVHSEDLLERKDIDAVVIGAPDHWHVPLILAAVRAGKDVYCEKPVTHRIEEGPPLIAAVQESKRIVQTGTQQRSWEHYRNAKALIDGGVLGKITFVRTYWYQNHFANQQSGPPIDTSKLDWRRFLGTAPYRPFNHDQYAHWRWYWDFGGGAMTDLFVHWVDVAQWFTGNDMPTRATACGSKFLLPERQTPDTMSAALLYPSVLVEFDSTLLGYIEGGGLMFRGTKAAMRLHRRGFAVYDELPAYSESYEPDVAVLEAKSTHDGTIDHMRNFLECVQSRNTPNAPVEVGVAAARAGHVANFALRGNGVWMPPQQKA
;
A
#
# COMPACT_ATOMS: atom_id res chain seq x y z
N MET A 1 -5.50 -50.52 -18.40
CA MET A 1 -4.73 -49.25 -18.27
C MET A 1 -5.56 -48.15 -18.92
N GLY A 2 -6.31 -47.42 -18.12
CA GLY A 2 -7.19 -46.35 -18.58
C GLY A 2 -6.61 -45.03 -18.08
N ALA A 3 -6.19 -44.17 -19.00
CA ALA A 3 -5.77 -42.83 -18.68
C ALA A 3 -7.01 -41.94 -18.36
N VAL A 4 -7.10 -41.46 -17.13
CA VAL A 4 -8.08 -40.44 -16.76
C VAL A 4 -7.51 -39.09 -17.17
N ALA A 5 -8.02 -38.52 -18.24
CA ALA A 5 -7.76 -37.14 -18.63
C ALA A 5 -8.60 -36.22 -17.75
N THR A 6 -7.96 -35.53 -16.80
CA THR A 6 -8.56 -34.43 -16.07
C THR A 6 -8.62 -33.21 -17.00
N ALA A 7 -9.76 -32.95 -17.58
CA ALA A 7 -10.05 -31.71 -18.29
C ALA A 7 -10.16 -30.59 -17.26
N ALA A 8 -9.18 -29.70 -17.22
CA ALA A 8 -9.31 -28.41 -16.56
C ALA A 8 -10.33 -27.58 -17.34
N ALA A 9 -11.57 -27.55 -16.87
CA ALA A 9 -12.60 -26.68 -17.40
C ALA A 9 -12.27 -25.24 -16.99
N SER A 10 -11.67 -24.50 -17.87
CA SER A 10 -11.57 -23.04 -17.80
C SER A 10 -12.99 -22.48 -17.97
N TYR A 11 -13.70 -22.23 -16.88
CA TYR A 11 -14.93 -21.48 -16.91
C TYR A 11 -14.61 -20.00 -17.13
N ASN A 12 -14.38 -19.61 -18.37
CA ASN A 12 -14.60 -18.24 -18.81
C ASN A 12 -16.14 -18.04 -18.87
N ARG A 13 -16.73 -17.77 -17.71
CA ARG A 13 -18.10 -17.30 -17.65
C ARG A 13 -18.11 -15.93 -18.31
N ILE A 14 -18.70 -15.81 -19.50
CA ILE A 14 -19.06 -14.52 -20.08
C ILE A 14 -20.14 -13.96 -19.16
N LEU A 15 -19.74 -13.07 -18.24
CA LEU A 15 -20.68 -12.37 -17.38
C LEU A 15 -21.57 -11.52 -18.30
N GLY A 16 -22.89 -11.71 -18.21
CA GLY A 16 -23.84 -10.85 -18.88
C GLY A 16 -23.70 -9.40 -18.37
N ALA A 17 -24.24 -8.44 -19.09
CA ALA A 17 -24.15 -7.02 -18.69
C ALA A 17 -24.68 -6.76 -17.26
N ASN A 18 -25.56 -7.62 -16.75
CA ASN A 18 -26.10 -7.52 -15.39
C ASN A 18 -25.20 -8.13 -14.29
N ASP A 19 -24.11 -8.81 -14.66
CA ASP A 19 -23.21 -9.48 -13.71
C ASP A 19 -21.91 -8.67 -13.47
N ARG A 20 -21.76 -7.52 -14.14
CA ARG A 20 -20.58 -6.66 -14.02
C ARG A 20 -20.65 -5.82 -12.75
N LEU A 21 -19.57 -5.78 -11.98
CA LEU A 21 -19.49 -4.94 -10.80
C LEU A 21 -19.47 -3.46 -11.17
N ARG A 22 -20.28 -2.67 -10.51
CA ARG A 22 -20.38 -1.22 -10.72
C ARG A 22 -19.50 -0.51 -9.70
N ILE A 23 -18.46 0.17 -10.20
CA ILE A 23 -17.39 0.74 -9.40
C ILE A 23 -17.49 2.27 -9.36
N GLY A 24 -17.39 2.83 -8.15
CA GLY A 24 -17.14 4.25 -7.92
C GLY A 24 -15.65 4.49 -7.62
N ALA A 25 -15.09 5.61 -8.07
CA ALA A 25 -13.72 6.01 -7.78
C ALA A 25 -13.70 7.30 -6.98
N ILE A 26 -12.94 7.35 -5.87
CA ILE A 26 -12.85 8.50 -4.97
C ILE A 26 -11.39 8.91 -4.80
N GLY A 27 -11.07 10.19 -5.08
CA GLY A 27 -9.70 10.69 -5.10
C GLY A 27 -8.98 10.26 -6.38
N THR A 28 -9.39 10.85 -7.52
CA THR A 28 -9.01 10.43 -8.87
C THR A 28 -7.69 11.02 -9.36
N GLY A 29 -6.73 11.24 -8.44
CA GLY A 29 -5.36 11.58 -8.79
C GLY A 29 -4.62 10.45 -9.54
N GLN A 30 -3.34 10.66 -9.84
CA GLN A 30 -2.53 9.75 -10.69
C GLN A 30 -2.61 8.28 -10.27
N ARG A 31 -2.53 7.98 -8.95
CA ARG A 31 -2.58 6.60 -8.48
C ARG A 31 -3.94 5.94 -8.72
N CYS A 32 -5.01 6.65 -8.45
CA CYS A 32 -6.35 6.15 -8.75
C CYS A 32 -6.55 5.94 -10.25
N GLN A 33 -6.14 6.88 -11.10
CA GLN A 33 -6.21 6.74 -12.56
C GLN A 33 -5.46 5.50 -13.06
N TYR A 34 -4.29 5.19 -12.48
CA TYR A 34 -3.60 3.95 -12.78
C TYR A 34 -4.45 2.71 -12.40
N LEU A 35 -5.09 2.70 -11.24
CA LEU A 35 -5.98 1.60 -10.83
C LEU A 35 -7.19 1.48 -11.77
N LEU A 36 -7.79 2.61 -12.18
CA LEU A 36 -8.89 2.61 -13.16
C LEU A 36 -8.46 2.01 -14.51
N SER A 37 -7.23 2.29 -14.95
CA SER A 37 -6.67 1.67 -16.16
C SER A 37 -6.57 0.15 -16.06
N LEU A 38 -6.25 -0.37 -14.86
CA LEU A 38 -6.18 -1.81 -14.62
C LEU A 38 -7.58 -2.44 -14.56
N LEU A 39 -8.54 -1.77 -13.93
CA LEU A 39 -9.95 -2.19 -13.93
C LEU A 39 -10.49 -2.33 -15.36
N ASN A 40 -10.24 -1.36 -16.23
CA ASN A 40 -10.62 -1.43 -17.63
C ASN A 40 -9.94 -2.59 -18.38
N LYS A 41 -8.66 -2.90 -18.07
CA LYS A 41 -7.97 -4.05 -18.64
C LYS A 41 -8.56 -5.40 -18.17
N ILE A 42 -9.00 -5.48 -16.91
CA ILE A 42 -9.64 -6.69 -16.37
C ILE A 42 -11.01 -6.90 -17.02
N GLY A 43 -11.80 -5.83 -17.19
CA GLY A 43 -13.01 -5.83 -17.98
C GLY A 43 -14.25 -6.48 -17.36
N SER A 44 -14.19 -7.00 -16.13
CA SER A 44 -15.35 -7.60 -15.42
C SER A 44 -16.11 -6.59 -14.56
N ASN A 45 -15.98 -5.31 -14.84
CA ASN A 45 -16.56 -4.20 -14.08
C ASN A 45 -16.91 -3.03 -14.99
N ASP A 46 -17.71 -2.09 -14.47
CA ASP A 46 -18.05 -0.82 -15.08
C ASP A 46 -17.75 0.30 -14.08
N ILE A 47 -16.92 1.26 -14.49
CA ILE A 47 -16.68 2.46 -13.71
C ILE A 47 -17.82 3.43 -13.97
N VAL A 48 -18.71 3.62 -12.99
CA VAL A 48 -19.98 4.36 -13.17
C VAL A 48 -20.02 5.69 -12.43
N ALA A 49 -19.00 5.99 -11.62
CA ALA A 49 -18.89 7.24 -10.90
C ALA A 49 -17.43 7.58 -10.61
N VAL A 50 -17.08 8.87 -10.69
CA VAL A 50 -15.79 9.42 -10.29
C VAL A 50 -16.00 10.61 -9.36
N CYS A 51 -15.15 10.74 -8.34
CA CYS A 51 -15.24 11.81 -7.35
C CYS A 51 -13.85 12.35 -7.00
N ASP A 52 -13.69 13.66 -7.06
CA ASP A 52 -12.49 14.37 -6.61
C ASP A 52 -12.85 15.80 -6.24
N VAL A 53 -12.19 16.35 -5.24
CA VAL A 53 -12.31 17.76 -4.82
C VAL A 53 -11.65 18.74 -5.79
N TYR A 54 -10.82 18.24 -6.72
CA TYR A 54 -10.19 18.99 -7.78
C TYR A 54 -10.79 18.62 -9.14
N GLU A 55 -11.52 19.56 -9.75
CA GLU A 55 -12.25 19.34 -11.00
C GLU A 55 -11.39 18.74 -12.13
N PRO A 56 -10.15 19.22 -12.39
CA PRO A 56 -9.33 18.65 -13.46
C PRO A 56 -9.03 17.16 -13.27
N HIS A 57 -8.75 16.69 -12.05
CA HIS A 57 -8.54 15.26 -11.78
C HIS A 57 -9.79 14.44 -12.08
N ARG A 58 -10.95 14.93 -11.65
CA ARG A 58 -12.25 14.28 -11.85
C ARG A 58 -12.59 14.16 -13.33
N LEU A 59 -12.47 15.27 -14.08
CA LEU A 59 -12.80 15.30 -15.50
C LEU A 59 -11.79 14.51 -16.35
N GLU A 60 -10.51 14.53 -16.00
CA GLU A 60 -9.48 13.73 -16.66
C GLU A 60 -9.73 12.24 -16.48
N ALA A 61 -10.01 11.79 -15.24
CA ALA A 61 -10.32 10.41 -14.95
C ALA A 61 -11.56 9.93 -15.70
N LYS A 62 -12.62 10.76 -15.72
CA LYS A 62 -13.84 10.49 -16.48
C LYS A 62 -13.53 10.32 -17.97
N ALA A 63 -12.87 11.31 -18.57
CA ALA A 63 -12.58 11.30 -20.00
C ALA A 63 -11.72 10.10 -20.45
N LYS A 64 -10.74 9.70 -19.64
CA LYS A 64 -9.80 8.64 -19.99
C LYS A 64 -10.32 7.23 -19.72
N PHE A 65 -11.08 7.03 -18.64
CA PHE A 65 -11.37 5.69 -18.12
C PHE A 65 -12.85 5.38 -17.99
N ALA A 66 -13.72 6.38 -17.94
CA ALA A 66 -15.14 6.22 -17.65
C ALA A 66 -15.99 7.34 -18.28
N PRO A 67 -16.02 7.50 -19.62
CA PRO A 67 -16.66 8.64 -20.28
C PRO A 67 -18.15 8.79 -19.94
N ASP A 68 -18.85 7.68 -19.69
CA ASP A 68 -20.26 7.65 -19.35
C ASP A 68 -20.55 7.75 -17.83
N ALA A 69 -19.49 7.83 -17.00
CA ALA A 69 -19.66 7.92 -15.55
C ALA A 69 -20.22 9.28 -15.12
N ASN A 70 -20.98 9.29 -14.04
CA ASN A 70 -21.32 10.52 -13.34
C ASN A 70 -20.09 11.03 -12.57
N ASP A 71 -19.94 12.34 -12.46
CA ASP A 71 -18.87 12.94 -11.70
C ASP A 71 -19.39 13.75 -10.51
N TYR A 72 -18.65 13.66 -9.38
CA TYR A 72 -19.05 14.21 -8.09
C TYR A 72 -17.91 14.98 -7.44
N VAL A 73 -18.22 16.08 -6.77
CA VAL A 73 -17.28 16.80 -5.90
C VAL A 73 -17.26 16.15 -4.51
N HIS A 74 -18.41 15.68 -4.04
CA HIS A 74 -18.60 15.13 -2.72
C HIS A 74 -18.76 13.61 -2.76
N SER A 75 -17.97 12.91 -1.97
CA SER A 75 -18.00 11.44 -1.89
C SER A 75 -19.34 10.92 -1.36
N GLU A 76 -20.03 11.69 -0.53
CA GLU A 76 -21.34 11.37 0.02
C GLU A 76 -22.37 11.16 -1.10
N ASP A 77 -22.42 12.07 -2.09
CA ASP A 77 -23.34 11.99 -3.22
C ASP A 77 -23.09 10.71 -4.06
N LEU A 78 -21.80 10.34 -4.22
CA LEU A 78 -21.43 9.09 -4.88
C LEU A 78 -21.88 7.88 -4.06
N LEU A 79 -21.68 7.90 -2.74
CA LEU A 79 -21.96 6.78 -1.85
C LEU A 79 -23.49 6.55 -1.64
N GLU A 80 -24.32 7.57 -1.82
CA GLU A 80 -25.78 7.46 -1.78
C GLU A 80 -26.36 6.64 -2.94
N ARG A 81 -25.63 6.49 -4.05
CA ARG A 81 -26.05 5.70 -5.20
C ARG A 81 -26.20 4.23 -4.83
N LYS A 82 -27.39 3.67 -5.09
CA LYS A 82 -27.70 2.27 -4.78
C LYS A 82 -27.15 1.29 -5.81
N ASP A 83 -26.83 1.75 -6.99
CA ASP A 83 -26.33 0.98 -8.11
C ASP A 83 -24.80 0.82 -8.13
N ILE A 84 -24.08 1.32 -7.13
CA ILE A 84 -22.64 1.10 -6.95
C ILE A 84 -22.45 -0.08 -5.99
N ASP A 85 -21.64 -1.08 -6.41
CA ASP A 85 -21.31 -2.25 -5.61
C ASP A 85 -20.07 -2.02 -4.74
N ALA A 86 -19.06 -1.40 -5.31
CA ALA A 86 -17.79 -1.18 -4.63
C ALA A 86 -17.13 0.17 -5.00
N VAL A 87 -16.22 0.63 -4.17
CA VAL A 87 -15.45 1.84 -4.42
C VAL A 87 -13.95 1.61 -4.38
N VAL A 88 -13.22 2.37 -5.21
CA VAL A 88 -11.76 2.46 -5.21
C VAL A 88 -11.37 3.82 -4.66
N ILE A 89 -10.62 3.83 -3.54
CA ILE A 89 -10.19 5.03 -2.83
C ILE A 89 -8.69 5.24 -3.08
N GLY A 90 -8.35 6.36 -3.74
CA GLY A 90 -6.98 6.80 -4.00
C GLY A 90 -6.72 8.23 -3.53
N ALA A 91 -7.50 8.69 -2.54
CA ALA A 91 -7.35 9.98 -1.88
C ALA A 91 -6.04 10.06 -1.05
N PRO A 92 -5.62 11.22 -0.52
CA PRO A 92 -4.55 11.32 0.47
C PRO A 92 -4.83 10.54 1.76
N ASP A 93 -3.76 10.14 2.48
CA ASP A 93 -3.81 9.20 3.62
C ASP A 93 -4.84 9.60 4.69
N HIS A 94 -4.94 10.88 5.02
CA HIS A 94 -5.86 11.39 6.06
C HIS A 94 -7.35 11.22 5.72
N TRP A 95 -7.67 10.92 4.45
CA TRP A 95 -9.03 10.65 3.99
C TRP A 95 -9.36 9.15 3.93
N HIS A 96 -8.39 8.25 4.03
CA HIS A 96 -8.62 6.81 3.85
C HIS A 96 -9.66 6.28 4.85
N VAL A 97 -9.43 6.42 6.14
CA VAL A 97 -10.35 5.90 7.16
C VAL A 97 -11.74 6.56 7.11
N PRO A 98 -11.88 7.90 7.04
CA PRO A 98 -13.19 8.52 6.86
C PRO A 98 -13.98 7.97 5.67
N LEU A 99 -13.32 7.80 4.52
CA LEU A 99 -13.95 7.29 3.30
C LEU A 99 -14.29 5.80 3.39
N ILE A 100 -13.42 4.96 3.96
CA ILE A 100 -13.73 3.54 4.17
C ILE A 100 -14.95 3.40 5.07
N LEU A 101 -14.98 4.11 6.22
CA LEU A 101 -16.10 4.05 7.16
C LEU A 101 -17.42 4.52 6.52
N ALA A 102 -17.38 5.59 5.72
CA ALA A 102 -18.56 6.07 4.99
C ALA A 102 -19.03 5.03 3.95
N ALA A 103 -18.10 4.44 3.19
CA ALA A 103 -18.40 3.45 2.16
C ALA A 103 -19.01 2.16 2.74
N VAL A 104 -18.42 1.59 3.81
CA VAL A 104 -18.96 0.34 4.41
C VAL A 104 -20.32 0.56 5.07
N ARG A 105 -20.55 1.74 5.67
CA ARG A 105 -21.86 2.14 6.19
C ARG A 105 -22.92 2.28 5.09
N ALA A 106 -22.50 2.77 3.91
CA ALA A 106 -23.34 2.86 2.72
C ALA A 106 -23.55 1.49 2.02
N GLY A 107 -22.99 0.41 2.58
CA GLY A 107 -23.10 -0.95 2.05
C GLY A 107 -22.20 -1.25 0.88
N LYS A 108 -21.10 -0.46 0.65
CA LYS A 108 -20.16 -0.66 -0.44
C LYS A 108 -18.96 -1.47 0.00
N ASP A 109 -18.46 -2.34 -0.88
CA ASP A 109 -17.15 -2.96 -0.74
C ASP A 109 -16.06 -1.94 -1.13
N VAL A 110 -14.83 -2.10 -0.61
CA VAL A 110 -13.80 -1.06 -0.71
C VAL A 110 -12.45 -1.62 -1.12
N TYR A 111 -11.85 -1.04 -2.13
CA TYR A 111 -10.39 -1.03 -2.31
C TYR A 111 -9.85 0.32 -1.83
N CYS A 112 -8.89 0.32 -0.91
CA CYS A 112 -8.27 1.55 -0.44
C CYS A 112 -6.76 1.49 -0.56
N GLU A 113 -6.14 2.53 -1.10
CA GLU A 113 -4.70 2.64 -1.18
C GLU A 113 -4.04 2.62 0.22
N LYS A 114 -2.78 2.28 0.23
CA LYS A 114 -1.93 2.32 1.42
C LYS A 114 -1.41 3.75 1.69
N PRO A 115 -1.05 4.08 2.94
CA PRO A 115 -1.34 3.37 4.18
C PRO A 115 -2.84 3.45 4.51
N VAL A 116 -3.43 2.38 5.00
CA VAL A 116 -4.88 2.35 5.23
C VAL A 116 -5.32 3.28 6.37
N THR A 117 -4.42 3.62 7.29
CA THR A 117 -4.63 4.58 8.36
C THR A 117 -3.61 5.71 8.29
N HIS A 118 -4.04 6.91 8.66
CA HIS A 118 -3.18 8.08 8.84
C HIS A 118 -2.66 8.21 10.27
N ARG A 119 -3.37 7.62 11.24
CA ARG A 119 -3.01 7.59 12.68
C ARG A 119 -3.15 6.20 13.23
N ILE A 120 -2.35 5.87 14.25
CA ILE A 120 -2.33 4.53 14.84
C ILE A 120 -3.65 4.18 15.53
N GLU A 121 -4.32 5.19 16.12
CA GLU A 121 -5.57 5.04 16.86
C GLU A 121 -6.75 4.68 15.95
N GLU A 122 -6.64 4.95 14.66
CA GLU A 122 -7.70 4.66 13.68
C GLU A 122 -7.84 3.16 13.39
N GLY A 123 -6.78 2.37 13.61
CA GLY A 123 -6.75 0.95 13.24
C GLY A 123 -7.82 0.10 13.92
N PRO A 124 -7.89 0.04 15.27
CA PRO A 124 -8.86 -0.80 15.96
C PRO A 124 -10.33 -0.49 15.60
N PRO A 125 -10.80 0.76 15.62
CA PRO A 125 -12.19 1.07 15.24
C PRO A 125 -12.48 0.81 13.75
N LEU A 126 -11.49 0.97 12.86
CA LEU A 126 -11.64 0.64 11.45
C LEU A 126 -11.87 -0.86 11.26
N ILE A 127 -11.03 -1.71 11.87
CA ILE A 127 -11.18 -3.16 11.80
C ILE A 127 -12.56 -3.58 12.33
N ALA A 128 -12.98 -3.07 13.48
CA ALA A 128 -14.27 -3.39 14.07
C ALA A 128 -15.44 -3.02 13.14
N ALA A 129 -15.42 -1.83 12.56
CA ALA A 129 -16.46 -1.38 11.63
C ALA A 129 -16.52 -2.23 10.34
N VAL A 130 -15.37 -2.63 9.80
CA VAL A 130 -15.32 -3.50 8.62
C VAL A 130 -15.90 -4.88 8.93
N GLN A 131 -15.52 -5.47 10.07
CA GLN A 131 -16.03 -6.77 10.52
C GLN A 131 -17.54 -6.74 10.75
N GLU A 132 -18.07 -5.69 11.40
CA GLU A 132 -19.49 -5.51 11.64
C GLU A 132 -20.28 -5.36 10.32
N SER A 133 -19.75 -4.59 9.38
CA SER A 133 -20.39 -4.33 8.09
C SER A 133 -20.46 -5.57 7.17
N LYS A 134 -19.58 -6.54 7.39
CA LYS A 134 -19.34 -7.70 6.50
C LYS A 134 -19.00 -7.31 5.06
N ARG A 135 -18.48 -6.10 4.84
CA ARG A 135 -18.02 -5.66 3.54
C ARG A 135 -16.61 -6.15 3.28
N ILE A 136 -16.32 -6.39 2.01
CA ILE A 136 -14.95 -6.68 1.57
C ILE A 136 -14.18 -5.37 1.59
N VAL A 137 -13.07 -5.33 2.34
CA VAL A 137 -12.11 -4.22 2.30
C VAL A 137 -10.74 -4.78 1.98
N GLN A 138 -10.19 -4.40 0.83
CA GLN A 138 -8.83 -4.72 0.42
C GLN A 138 -7.95 -3.48 0.45
N THR A 139 -6.75 -3.62 0.98
CA THR A 139 -5.77 -2.53 1.10
C THR A 139 -4.71 -2.60 0.00
N GLY A 140 -4.13 -1.45 -0.37
CA GLY A 140 -3.18 -1.31 -1.49
C GLY A 140 -1.79 -1.90 -1.24
N THR A 141 -1.64 -2.96 -0.44
CA THR A 141 -0.40 -3.72 -0.25
C THR A 141 -0.28 -4.82 -1.31
N GLN A 142 -0.13 -4.40 -2.56
CA GLN A 142 -0.29 -5.22 -3.75
C GLN A 142 0.71 -6.37 -3.89
N GLN A 143 1.87 -6.32 -3.23
CA GLN A 143 2.90 -7.37 -3.28
C GLN A 143 2.34 -8.74 -2.88
N ARG A 144 1.33 -8.79 -2.02
CA ARG A 144 0.67 -10.03 -1.58
C ARG A 144 -0.01 -10.80 -2.72
N SER A 145 -0.29 -10.14 -3.84
CA SER A 145 -0.89 -10.77 -5.03
C SER A 145 0.11 -11.09 -6.14
N TRP A 146 1.35 -10.59 -6.05
CA TRP A 146 2.35 -10.83 -7.09
C TRP A 146 2.89 -12.26 -7.01
N GLU A 147 2.92 -12.94 -8.13
CA GLU A 147 3.30 -14.35 -8.23
C GLU A 147 4.65 -14.64 -7.57
N HIS A 148 5.70 -13.90 -7.92
CA HIS A 148 7.03 -14.17 -7.37
C HIS A 148 7.14 -13.90 -5.85
N TYR A 149 6.33 -12.99 -5.26
CA TYR A 149 6.25 -12.83 -3.81
C TYR A 149 5.60 -14.04 -3.14
N ARG A 150 4.53 -14.58 -3.76
CA ARG A 150 3.86 -15.79 -3.29
C ARG A 150 4.78 -17.01 -3.38
N ASN A 151 5.55 -17.12 -4.47
CA ASN A 151 6.56 -18.16 -4.65
C ASN A 151 7.69 -18.03 -3.62
N ALA A 152 8.20 -16.81 -3.38
CA ALA A 152 9.18 -16.53 -2.33
C ALA A 152 8.65 -16.91 -0.93
N LYS A 153 7.38 -16.57 -0.64
CA LYS A 153 6.71 -16.98 0.61
C LYS A 153 6.66 -18.50 0.76
N ALA A 154 6.28 -19.21 -0.29
CA ALA A 154 6.24 -20.69 -0.25
C ALA A 154 7.61 -21.32 0.03
N LEU A 155 8.70 -20.76 -0.52
CA LEU A 155 10.06 -21.22 -0.20
C LEU A 155 10.42 -20.99 1.28
N ILE A 156 10.04 -19.84 1.84
CA ILE A 156 10.27 -19.52 3.25
C ILE A 156 9.46 -20.45 4.14
N ASP A 157 8.18 -20.70 3.82
CA ASP A 157 7.33 -21.65 4.55
C ASP A 157 7.84 -23.08 4.47
N GLY A 158 8.48 -23.44 3.34
CA GLY A 158 9.20 -24.70 3.16
C GLY A 158 10.53 -24.80 3.93
N GLY A 159 10.91 -23.73 4.66
CA GLY A 159 12.09 -23.72 5.54
C GLY A 159 13.44 -23.54 4.83
N VAL A 160 13.42 -23.02 3.57
CA VAL A 160 14.65 -22.79 2.78
C VAL A 160 15.62 -21.86 3.53
N LEU A 161 15.13 -20.78 4.16
CA LEU A 161 15.97 -19.85 4.91
C LEU A 161 16.26 -20.32 6.36
N GLY A 162 15.60 -21.36 6.85
CA GLY A 162 15.61 -21.69 8.27
C GLY A 162 14.90 -20.63 9.11
N LYS A 163 15.39 -20.34 10.33
CA LYS A 163 14.82 -19.28 11.18
C LYS A 163 15.29 -17.90 10.71
N ILE A 164 14.37 -17.07 10.29
CA ILE A 164 14.65 -15.67 9.94
C ILE A 164 14.78 -14.86 11.23
N THR A 165 15.89 -14.13 11.39
CA THR A 165 16.17 -13.31 12.57
C THR A 165 16.33 -11.83 12.23
N PHE A 166 16.56 -11.52 10.94
CA PHE A 166 16.80 -10.16 10.48
C PHE A 166 16.23 -9.94 9.09
N VAL A 167 15.58 -8.80 8.90
CA VAL A 167 15.10 -8.34 7.58
C VAL A 167 15.52 -6.89 7.38
N ARG A 168 16.41 -6.64 6.44
CA ARG A 168 16.69 -5.28 5.97
C ARG A 168 15.71 -4.93 4.88
N THR A 169 15.07 -3.78 4.98
CA THR A 169 14.24 -3.18 3.94
C THR A 169 14.79 -1.81 3.57
N TYR A 170 14.67 -1.44 2.31
CA TYR A 170 15.21 -0.16 1.85
C TYR A 170 14.41 0.40 0.69
N TRP A 171 14.38 1.75 0.59
CA TRP A 171 13.80 2.43 -0.55
C TRP A 171 14.53 3.73 -0.85
N TYR A 172 15.26 3.75 -1.97
CA TYR A 172 15.95 4.91 -2.47
C TYR A 172 15.24 5.41 -3.72
N GLN A 173 14.87 6.68 -3.72
CA GLN A 173 14.16 7.31 -4.83
C GLN A 173 14.56 8.77 -4.94
N ASN A 174 15.02 9.20 -6.10
CA ASN A 174 15.41 10.58 -6.32
C ASN A 174 14.19 11.48 -6.55
N HIS A 175 13.51 11.83 -5.46
CA HIS A 175 12.44 12.83 -5.50
C HIS A 175 12.96 14.25 -5.68
N PHE A 176 14.23 14.53 -5.32
CA PHE A 176 14.83 15.82 -5.46
C PHE A 176 14.98 16.24 -6.94
N ALA A 177 15.37 15.32 -7.81
CA ALA A 177 15.47 15.61 -9.25
C ALA A 177 14.11 15.89 -9.91
N ASN A 178 13.01 15.42 -9.32
CA ASN A 178 11.64 15.54 -9.85
C ASN A 178 10.82 16.61 -9.11
N GLN A 179 11.45 17.53 -8.41
CA GLN A 179 10.78 18.59 -7.64
C GLN A 179 10.23 19.74 -8.47
N GLN A 180 10.20 19.62 -9.77
CA GLN A 180 9.43 20.58 -10.56
C GLN A 180 7.99 20.51 -10.04
N SER A 181 7.57 21.61 -9.41
CA SER A 181 6.18 21.86 -9.11
C SER A 181 5.38 21.45 -10.33
N GLY A 182 4.43 20.53 -10.16
CA GLY A 182 3.50 20.20 -11.24
C GLY A 182 2.85 21.47 -11.80
N PRO A 183 2.03 21.38 -12.82
CA PRO A 183 1.36 22.55 -13.39
C PRO A 183 0.67 23.35 -12.27
N PRO A 184 0.58 24.67 -12.38
CA PRO A 184 -0.10 25.49 -11.39
C PRO A 184 -1.51 24.95 -11.11
N ILE A 185 -1.87 24.87 -9.84
CA ILE A 185 -3.19 24.44 -9.42
C ILE A 185 -4.17 25.61 -9.56
N ASP A 186 -5.20 25.41 -10.36
CA ASP A 186 -6.31 26.35 -10.44
C ASP A 186 -7.19 26.23 -9.18
N THR A 187 -6.97 27.14 -8.24
CA THR A 187 -7.67 27.12 -6.95
C THR A 187 -9.17 27.39 -7.07
N SER A 188 -9.64 27.98 -8.16
CA SER A 188 -11.08 28.17 -8.42
C SER A 188 -11.81 26.85 -8.69
N LYS A 189 -11.06 25.79 -9.03
CA LYS A 189 -11.54 24.45 -9.32
C LYS A 189 -11.23 23.43 -8.22
N LEU A 190 -10.72 23.89 -7.08
CA LEU A 190 -10.33 23.05 -5.94
C LEU A 190 -11.16 23.39 -4.71
N ASP A 191 -11.87 22.42 -4.15
CA ASP A 191 -12.41 22.52 -2.78
C ASP A 191 -11.28 22.27 -1.78
N TRP A 192 -10.49 23.33 -1.53
CA TRP A 192 -9.37 23.26 -0.58
C TRP A 192 -9.82 22.94 0.84
N ARG A 193 -10.96 23.47 1.29
CA ARG A 193 -11.49 23.21 2.62
C ARG A 193 -11.77 21.72 2.80
N ARG A 194 -12.36 21.11 1.80
CA ARG A 194 -12.63 19.68 1.84
C ARG A 194 -11.35 18.85 1.71
N PHE A 195 -10.39 19.26 0.89
CA PHE A 195 -9.08 18.61 0.87
C PHE A 195 -8.44 18.55 2.26
N LEU A 196 -8.49 19.64 3.04
CA LEU A 196 -7.94 19.69 4.39
C LEU A 196 -8.57 18.66 5.35
N GLY A 197 -9.85 18.33 5.16
CA GLY A 197 -10.56 17.39 6.05
C GLY A 197 -10.58 17.84 7.50
N THR A 198 -10.02 17.04 8.39
CA THR A 198 -9.90 17.36 9.83
C THR A 198 -8.66 18.16 10.18
N ALA A 199 -7.77 18.45 9.24
CA ALA A 199 -6.62 19.30 9.47
C ALA A 199 -7.06 20.75 9.77
N PRO A 200 -6.30 21.51 10.59
CA PRO A 200 -6.63 22.91 10.87
C PRO A 200 -6.75 23.73 9.59
N TYR A 201 -7.79 24.57 9.53
CA TYR A 201 -7.99 25.45 8.37
C TYR A 201 -6.80 26.39 8.19
N ARG A 202 -6.38 26.53 6.94
CA ARG A 202 -5.30 27.43 6.49
C ARG A 202 -5.52 27.85 5.05
N PRO A 203 -4.94 28.98 4.59
CA PRO A 203 -4.93 29.35 3.20
C PRO A 203 -4.32 28.24 2.31
N PHE A 204 -4.70 28.20 1.06
CA PHE A 204 -4.15 27.25 0.11
C PHE A 204 -2.62 27.39 0.01
N ASN A 205 -1.97 26.25 0.02
CA ASN A 205 -0.53 26.13 -0.20
C ASN A 205 -0.28 25.06 -1.27
N HIS A 206 0.36 25.46 -2.36
CA HIS A 206 0.61 24.61 -3.51
C HIS A 206 1.43 23.37 -3.14
N ASP A 207 2.52 23.51 -2.37
CA ASP A 207 3.38 22.39 -2.00
C ASP A 207 2.67 21.41 -1.08
N GLN A 208 1.85 21.88 -0.14
CA GLN A 208 1.04 21.02 0.71
C GLN A 208 -0.01 20.22 -0.07
N TYR A 209 -0.54 20.78 -1.16
CA TYR A 209 -1.47 20.06 -2.02
C TYR A 209 -0.73 19.05 -2.92
N ALA A 210 0.28 19.51 -3.65
CA ALA A 210 0.99 18.70 -4.64
C ALA A 210 1.85 17.58 -3.98
N HIS A 211 2.42 17.89 -2.83
CA HIS A 211 3.35 17.02 -2.11
C HIS A 211 2.84 16.64 -0.71
N TRP A 212 1.55 16.46 -0.56
CA TRP A 212 0.85 16.21 0.69
C TRP A 212 1.50 15.11 1.57
N ARG A 213 2.13 14.12 0.97
CA ARG A 213 2.82 13.00 1.65
C ARG A 213 3.88 13.46 2.65
N TRP A 214 4.45 14.65 2.43
CA TRP A 214 5.55 15.20 3.21
C TRP A 214 5.09 16.16 4.31
N TYR A 215 3.78 16.19 4.58
CA TYR A 215 3.15 17.03 5.60
C TYR A 215 2.35 16.16 6.57
N TRP A 216 2.64 16.27 7.87
CA TRP A 216 2.07 15.42 8.92
C TRP A 216 0.54 15.45 9.01
N ASP A 217 -0.10 16.51 8.56
CA ASP A 217 -1.56 16.63 8.54
C ASP A 217 -2.22 15.75 7.45
N PHE A 218 -1.46 15.32 6.45
CA PHE A 218 -2.01 14.65 5.27
C PHE A 218 -1.39 13.29 5.01
N GLY A 219 -0.14 13.08 5.45
CA GLY A 219 0.61 11.83 5.28
C GLY A 219 1.68 11.68 6.35
N GLY A 220 2.47 10.61 6.29
CA GLY A 220 3.51 10.29 7.28
C GLY A 220 4.92 10.12 6.67
N GLY A 221 5.18 10.74 5.51
CA GLY A 221 6.48 10.65 4.85
C GLY A 221 6.84 9.23 4.42
N ALA A 222 8.14 8.97 4.20
CA ALA A 222 8.59 7.69 3.68
C ALA A 222 8.26 6.49 4.60
N MET A 223 8.09 6.71 5.91
CA MET A 223 7.72 5.63 6.83
C MET A 223 6.34 5.05 6.54
N THR A 224 5.37 5.86 6.14
CA THR A 224 4.02 5.38 5.83
C THR A 224 3.74 5.28 4.34
N ASP A 225 4.50 5.99 3.50
CA ASP A 225 4.35 5.91 2.05
C ASP A 225 5.16 4.75 1.43
N LEU A 226 6.44 4.59 1.82
CA LEU A 226 7.37 3.66 1.20
C LEU A 226 7.62 2.40 2.04
N PHE A 227 7.94 2.56 3.32
CA PHE A 227 8.23 1.44 4.21
C PHE A 227 7.04 0.48 4.36
N VAL A 228 5.81 1.00 4.36
CA VAL A 228 4.59 0.18 4.46
C VAL A 228 4.54 -0.94 3.41
N HIS A 229 5.05 -0.72 2.20
CA HIS A 229 5.14 -1.77 1.19
C HIS A 229 6.04 -2.94 1.61
N TRP A 230 7.18 -2.63 2.24
CA TRP A 230 8.17 -3.64 2.58
C TRP A 230 7.93 -4.27 3.94
N VAL A 231 7.49 -3.48 4.92
CA VAL A 231 7.16 -4.05 6.23
C VAL A 231 5.96 -4.98 6.15
N ASP A 232 4.98 -4.72 5.27
CA ASP A 232 3.90 -5.66 4.99
C ASP A 232 4.43 -7.02 4.54
N VAL A 233 5.39 -7.05 3.62
CA VAL A 233 6.03 -8.30 3.16
C VAL A 233 6.84 -8.95 4.28
N ALA A 234 7.60 -8.17 5.06
CA ALA A 234 8.35 -8.69 6.20
C ALA A 234 7.43 -9.32 7.26
N GLN A 235 6.34 -8.64 7.61
CA GLN A 235 5.32 -9.15 8.52
C GLN A 235 4.66 -10.43 7.99
N TRP A 236 4.27 -10.44 6.73
CA TRP A 236 3.66 -11.60 6.07
C TRP A 236 4.60 -12.82 6.08
N PHE A 237 5.87 -12.62 5.77
CA PHE A 237 6.85 -13.70 5.62
C PHE A 237 7.31 -14.27 6.97
N THR A 238 7.34 -13.43 8.00
CA THR A 238 7.80 -13.82 9.35
C THR A 238 6.67 -14.15 10.33
N GLY A 239 5.41 -13.90 9.96
CA GLY A 239 4.25 -14.11 10.83
C GLY A 239 4.19 -13.14 12.02
N ASN A 240 4.82 -11.96 11.93
CA ASN A 240 4.83 -10.94 12.97
C ASN A 240 4.05 -9.71 12.51
N ASP A 241 3.16 -9.17 13.31
CA ASP A 241 2.30 -8.03 12.98
C ASP A 241 2.44 -6.83 13.93
N MET A 242 3.04 -7.02 15.10
CA MET A 242 3.18 -5.97 16.11
C MET A 242 4.64 -5.87 16.60
N PRO A 243 5.31 -4.75 16.35
CA PRO A 243 6.62 -4.50 16.92
C PRO A 243 6.52 -4.25 18.44
N THR A 244 7.50 -4.75 19.18
CA THR A 244 7.64 -4.56 20.62
C THR A 244 8.48 -3.33 20.97
N ARG A 245 9.28 -2.85 20.03
CA ARG A 245 10.12 -1.65 20.15
C ARG A 245 10.45 -1.11 18.77
N ALA A 246 10.58 0.21 18.66
CA ALA A 246 11.14 0.85 17.47
C ALA A 246 12.16 1.91 17.87
N THR A 247 13.19 2.05 17.03
CA THR A 247 14.14 3.17 17.07
C THR A 247 14.19 3.80 15.68
N ALA A 248 14.34 5.12 15.60
CA ALA A 248 14.46 5.79 14.32
C ALA A 248 15.25 7.10 14.45
N CYS A 249 15.94 7.45 13.37
CA CYS A 249 16.59 8.74 13.19
C CYS A 249 16.44 9.20 11.75
N GLY A 250 16.52 10.50 11.52
CA GLY A 250 16.43 11.09 10.19
C GLY A 250 16.34 12.60 10.25
N SER A 251 16.57 13.24 9.12
CA SER A 251 16.53 14.70 9.03
C SER A 251 16.11 15.18 7.65
N LYS A 252 15.83 16.48 7.56
CA LYS A 252 15.59 17.21 6.33
C LYS A 252 16.89 17.87 5.90
N PHE A 253 17.63 17.23 5.02
CA PHE A 253 18.93 17.73 4.59
C PHE A 253 18.84 18.70 3.41
N LEU A 254 17.92 18.44 2.48
CA LEU A 254 17.73 19.26 1.27
C LEU A 254 16.33 19.84 1.09
N LEU A 255 15.34 19.38 1.84
CA LEU A 255 13.94 19.81 1.75
C LEU A 255 13.44 20.43 3.06
N PRO A 256 14.05 21.54 3.51
CA PRO A 256 13.78 22.10 4.85
C PRO A 256 12.35 22.62 5.00
N GLU A 257 11.67 23.00 3.91
CA GLU A 257 10.30 23.49 3.89
C GLU A 257 9.26 22.39 4.16
N ARG A 258 9.61 21.13 3.89
CA ARG A 258 8.75 19.98 4.18
C ARG A 258 8.81 19.60 5.64
N GLN A 259 7.84 18.84 6.13
CA GLN A 259 7.75 18.47 7.54
C GLN A 259 8.41 17.13 7.84
N THR A 260 8.31 16.17 6.91
CA THR A 260 8.91 14.84 7.08
C THR A 260 10.37 14.83 6.62
N PRO A 261 11.25 13.99 7.21
CA PRO A 261 12.62 13.81 6.75
C PRO A 261 12.72 13.38 5.28
N ASP A 262 13.80 13.77 4.63
CA ASP A 262 14.16 13.30 3.28
C ASP A 262 15.18 12.15 3.33
N THR A 263 15.82 11.92 4.47
CA THR A 263 16.74 10.83 4.72
C THR A 263 16.52 10.29 6.13
N MET A 264 16.34 8.97 6.27
CA MET A 264 15.97 8.35 7.54
C MET A 264 16.35 6.88 7.62
N SER A 265 16.46 6.39 8.87
CA SER A 265 16.61 4.98 9.19
C SER A 265 15.73 4.62 10.38
N ALA A 266 15.20 3.39 10.42
CA ALA A 266 14.44 2.85 11.53
C ALA A 266 14.76 1.37 11.74
N ALA A 267 14.67 0.92 13.01
CA ALA A 267 14.76 -0.48 13.37
C ALA A 267 13.56 -0.86 14.28
N LEU A 268 12.82 -1.87 13.89
CA LEU A 268 11.64 -2.38 14.58
C LEU A 268 11.91 -3.78 15.10
N LEU A 269 11.88 -3.95 16.43
CA LEU A 269 12.01 -5.24 17.06
C LEU A 269 10.64 -5.91 17.17
N TYR A 270 10.50 -7.07 16.59
CA TYR A 270 9.37 -7.99 16.75
C TYR A 270 9.76 -9.15 17.67
N PRO A 271 8.80 -9.97 18.15
CA PRO A 271 9.13 -11.08 19.04
C PRO A 271 10.18 -12.07 18.53
N SER A 272 10.29 -12.24 17.21
CA SER A 272 11.20 -13.24 16.61
C SER A 272 12.16 -12.67 15.55
N VAL A 273 12.05 -11.40 15.19
CA VAL A 273 12.81 -10.80 14.09
C VAL A 273 13.06 -9.31 14.32
N LEU A 274 14.23 -8.83 13.91
CA LEU A 274 14.52 -7.40 13.76
C LEU A 274 14.28 -7.01 12.30
N VAL A 275 13.49 -5.96 12.09
CA VAL A 275 13.22 -5.37 10.76
C VAL A 275 13.80 -3.98 10.71
N GLU A 276 14.67 -3.72 9.74
CA GLU A 276 15.24 -2.40 9.49
C GLU A 276 14.66 -1.78 8.22
N PHE A 277 14.59 -0.45 8.22
CA PHE A 277 14.27 0.35 7.05
C PHE A 277 15.23 1.52 6.94
N ASP A 278 15.84 1.69 5.76
CA ASP A 278 16.61 2.87 5.42
C ASP A 278 16.13 3.47 4.09
N SER A 279 16.10 4.80 4.03
CA SER A 279 15.59 5.53 2.89
C SER A 279 16.27 6.87 2.72
N THR A 280 16.54 7.22 1.47
CA THR A 280 16.79 8.60 1.08
C THR A 280 15.97 8.96 -0.15
N LEU A 281 15.43 10.18 -0.17
CA LEU A 281 14.70 10.74 -1.30
C LEU A 281 15.63 11.50 -2.27
N LEU A 282 16.95 11.37 -2.07
CA LEU A 282 18.00 12.14 -2.74
C LEU A 282 18.83 11.31 -3.73
N GLY A 283 18.56 10.01 -3.82
CA GLY A 283 19.24 9.08 -4.72
C GLY A 283 18.37 7.87 -5.05
N TYR A 284 18.73 7.11 -6.09
CA TYR A 284 17.95 5.94 -6.52
C TYR A 284 18.79 4.66 -6.66
N ILE A 285 20.08 4.71 -6.42
CA ILE A 285 20.95 3.52 -6.52
C ILE A 285 20.41 2.43 -5.58
N GLU A 286 20.43 1.17 -5.98
CA GLU A 286 19.77 0.00 -5.36
C GLU A 286 18.23 0.02 -5.46
N GLY A 287 17.58 1.18 -5.63
CA GLY A 287 16.11 1.28 -5.72
C GLY A 287 15.42 0.90 -4.43
N GLY A 288 14.64 -0.21 -4.42
CA GLY A 288 13.94 -0.66 -3.23
C GLY A 288 13.77 -2.17 -3.18
N GLY A 289 13.81 -2.73 -1.96
CA GLY A 289 13.73 -4.17 -1.76
C GLY A 289 13.85 -4.61 -0.30
N LEU A 290 13.97 -5.94 -0.15
CA LEU A 290 14.17 -6.62 1.13
C LEU A 290 15.33 -7.59 1.02
N MET A 291 16.06 -7.76 2.13
CA MET A 291 17.02 -8.83 2.35
C MET A 291 16.61 -9.59 3.61
N PHE A 292 16.14 -10.80 3.45
CA PHE A 292 15.87 -11.73 4.55
C PHE A 292 17.14 -12.50 4.90
N ARG A 293 17.52 -12.55 6.17
CA ARG A 293 18.64 -13.34 6.67
C ARG A 293 18.13 -14.42 7.60
N GLY A 294 18.32 -15.65 7.19
CA GLY A 294 17.95 -16.83 7.93
C GLY A 294 19.17 -17.61 8.43
N THR A 295 18.93 -18.70 9.16
CA THR A 295 20.01 -19.56 9.69
C THR A 295 20.59 -20.54 8.66
N LYS A 296 19.98 -20.66 7.47
CA LYS A 296 20.43 -21.57 6.41
C LYS A 296 20.78 -20.85 5.13
N ALA A 297 20.05 -19.78 4.81
CA ALA A 297 20.20 -19.04 3.57
C ALA A 297 19.71 -17.61 3.74
N ALA A 298 20.08 -16.73 2.81
CA ALA A 298 19.55 -15.38 2.67
C ALA A 298 18.72 -15.25 1.40
N MET A 299 17.72 -14.35 1.39
CA MET A 299 16.91 -14.06 0.21
C MET A 299 16.85 -12.55 -0.04
N ARG A 300 17.28 -12.12 -1.21
CA ARG A 300 16.97 -10.78 -1.73
C ARG A 300 15.64 -10.83 -2.47
N LEU A 301 14.73 -9.90 -2.17
CA LEU A 301 13.42 -9.82 -2.79
C LEU A 301 13.11 -8.37 -3.18
N HIS A 302 12.65 -8.15 -4.39
CA HIS A 302 12.24 -6.83 -4.90
C HIS A 302 11.15 -6.99 -5.97
N ARG A 303 10.62 -5.87 -6.48
CA ARG A 303 9.54 -5.91 -7.49
C ARG A 303 9.91 -6.58 -8.83
N ARG A 304 11.18 -6.86 -9.07
CA ARG A 304 11.65 -7.53 -10.32
C ARG A 304 11.89 -9.02 -10.15
N GLY A 305 11.76 -9.56 -8.92
CA GLY A 305 12.01 -10.97 -8.63
C GLY A 305 12.66 -11.19 -7.26
N PHE A 306 13.15 -12.40 -7.04
CA PHE A 306 13.93 -12.76 -5.87
C PHE A 306 15.15 -13.60 -6.24
N ALA A 307 16.14 -13.63 -5.33
CA ALA A 307 17.29 -14.49 -5.40
C ALA A 307 17.61 -15.05 -4.00
N VAL A 308 17.96 -16.33 -3.94
CA VAL A 308 18.37 -17.04 -2.72
C VAL A 308 19.86 -17.29 -2.76
N TYR A 309 20.53 -17.09 -1.64
CA TYR A 309 21.97 -17.25 -1.45
C TYR A 309 22.23 -18.16 -0.27
N ASP A 310 23.11 -19.15 -0.45
CA ASP A 310 23.55 -19.99 0.67
C ASP A 310 24.40 -19.16 1.66
N GLU A 311 24.20 -19.37 2.95
CA GLU A 311 25.09 -18.82 3.96
C GLU A 311 26.35 -19.65 4.04
N LEU A 312 27.50 -19.01 3.91
CA LEU A 312 28.80 -19.69 4.06
C LEU A 312 29.07 -19.94 5.55
N PRO A 313 29.61 -21.12 5.91
CA PRO A 313 29.81 -21.48 7.33
C PRO A 313 30.93 -20.72 8.04
N ALA A 314 31.71 -19.92 7.30
CA ALA A 314 32.83 -19.14 7.83
C ALA A 314 32.93 -17.77 7.17
N TYR A 315 33.54 -16.80 7.88
CA TYR A 315 33.90 -15.52 7.32
C TYR A 315 34.86 -15.70 6.12
N SER A 316 34.53 -15.10 5.00
CA SER A 316 35.38 -15.06 3.82
C SER A 316 35.92 -13.63 3.64
N GLU A 317 37.23 -13.50 3.49
CA GLU A 317 37.88 -12.24 3.11
C GLU A 317 37.73 -11.91 1.61
N SER A 318 37.21 -12.86 0.81
CA SER A 318 36.98 -12.62 -0.60
C SER A 318 35.76 -11.71 -0.82
N TYR A 319 35.94 -10.67 -1.61
CA TYR A 319 34.85 -9.81 -2.11
C TYR A 319 34.23 -10.37 -3.39
N GLU A 320 34.23 -11.70 -3.56
CA GLU A 320 33.56 -12.32 -4.68
C GLU A 320 32.06 -12.01 -4.64
N PRO A 321 31.43 -11.70 -5.77
CA PRO A 321 30.01 -11.47 -5.82
C PRO A 321 29.23 -12.71 -5.32
N ASP A 322 28.22 -12.46 -4.45
CA ASP A 322 27.32 -13.53 -4.01
C ASP A 322 26.70 -14.24 -5.23
N VAL A 323 26.84 -15.56 -5.29
CA VAL A 323 26.24 -16.37 -6.36
C VAL A 323 24.89 -16.90 -5.87
N ALA A 324 23.82 -16.51 -6.55
CA ALA A 324 22.50 -17.01 -6.23
C ALA A 324 22.38 -18.50 -6.57
N VAL A 325 21.88 -19.30 -5.63
CA VAL A 325 21.58 -20.73 -5.83
C VAL A 325 20.19 -20.95 -6.44
N LEU A 326 19.31 -19.95 -6.31
CA LEU A 326 17.98 -19.92 -6.90
C LEU A 326 17.58 -18.49 -7.23
N GLU A 327 17.06 -18.28 -8.43
CA GLU A 327 16.52 -16.99 -8.86
C GLU A 327 15.16 -17.15 -9.53
N ALA A 328 14.29 -16.15 -9.35
CA ALA A 328 13.06 -16.02 -10.12
C ALA A 328 12.82 -14.54 -10.46
N LYS A 329 12.48 -14.28 -11.71
CA LYS A 329 12.15 -12.93 -12.20
C LYS A 329 10.64 -12.72 -12.17
N SER A 330 10.23 -11.50 -11.90
CA SER A 330 8.84 -11.10 -12.09
C SER A 330 8.49 -11.07 -13.57
N THR A 331 7.32 -11.56 -13.92
CA THR A 331 6.83 -11.60 -15.30
C THR A 331 6.06 -10.34 -15.68
N HIS A 332 5.46 -9.66 -14.69
CA HIS A 332 4.63 -8.46 -14.90
C HIS A 332 4.43 -7.68 -13.59
N ASP A 333 3.80 -6.51 -13.69
CA ASP A 333 3.33 -5.76 -12.52
C ASP A 333 2.06 -6.43 -11.94
N GLY A 334 2.21 -7.14 -10.83
CA GLY A 334 1.12 -7.86 -10.17
C GLY A 334 0.06 -6.96 -9.51
N THR A 335 0.10 -5.64 -9.69
CA THR A 335 -0.99 -4.78 -9.26
C THR A 335 -2.30 -5.13 -9.97
N ILE A 336 -2.23 -5.60 -11.22
CA ILE A 336 -3.42 -6.08 -11.93
C ILE A 336 -4.02 -7.32 -11.27
N ASP A 337 -3.18 -8.25 -10.78
CA ASP A 337 -3.64 -9.44 -10.06
C ASP A 337 -4.27 -9.09 -8.72
N HIS A 338 -3.76 -8.03 -8.09
CA HIS A 338 -4.32 -7.51 -6.85
C HIS A 338 -5.71 -6.90 -7.07
N MET A 339 -5.89 -6.14 -8.14
CA MET A 339 -7.21 -5.61 -8.52
C MET A 339 -8.18 -6.72 -8.94
N ARG A 340 -7.70 -7.74 -9.65
CA ARG A 340 -8.51 -8.93 -9.99
C ARG A 340 -8.97 -9.66 -8.74
N ASN A 341 -8.06 -9.90 -7.79
CA ASN A 341 -8.41 -10.52 -6.51
C ASN A 341 -9.47 -9.72 -5.75
N PHE A 342 -9.39 -8.38 -5.76
CA PHE A 342 -10.43 -7.53 -5.17
C PHE A 342 -11.81 -7.81 -5.79
N LEU A 343 -11.93 -7.74 -7.12
CA LEU A 343 -13.21 -7.97 -7.82
C LEU A 343 -13.75 -9.39 -7.57
N GLU A 344 -12.88 -10.40 -7.60
CA GLU A 344 -13.23 -11.79 -7.29
C GLU A 344 -13.75 -11.94 -5.85
N CYS A 345 -13.11 -11.27 -4.87
CA CYS A 345 -13.55 -11.31 -3.48
C CYS A 345 -14.87 -10.56 -3.26
N VAL A 346 -15.11 -9.46 -3.98
CA VAL A 346 -16.41 -8.78 -3.96
C VAL A 346 -17.55 -9.71 -4.43
N GLN A 347 -17.31 -10.50 -5.48
CA GLN A 347 -18.30 -11.45 -6.01
C GLN A 347 -18.45 -12.70 -5.14
N SER A 348 -17.33 -13.29 -4.72
CA SER A 348 -17.34 -14.58 -4.00
C SER A 348 -17.55 -14.45 -2.49
N ARG A 349 -17.36 -13.24 -1.95
CA ARG A 349 -17.33 -12.93 -0.50
C ARG A 349 -16.17 -13.61 0.24
N ASN A 350 -15.14 -14.09 -0.47
CA ASN A 350 -13.93 -14.63 0.13
C ASN A 350 -13.05 -13.50 0.69
N THR A 351 -12.19 -13.85 1.65
CA THR A 351 -11.20 -12.91 2.21
C THR A 351 -10.19 -12.51 1.14
N PRO A 352 -9.93 -11.22 0.92
CA PRO A 352 -8.95 -10.76 -0.05
C PRO A 352 -7.49 -11.03 0.40
N ASN A 353 -6.55 -10.99 -0.53
CA ASN A 353 -5.13 -11.20 -0.24
C ASN A 353 -4.54 -10.18 0.76
N ALA A 354 -5.12 -9.00 0.83
CA ALA A 354 -4.72 -7.93 1.75
C ALA A 354 -5.95 -7.34 2.48
N PRO A 355 -6.57 -8.07 3.42
CA PRO A 355 -7.70 -7.56 4.19
C PRO A 355 -7.29 -6.37 5.07
N VAL A 356 -8.26 -5.67 5.64
CA VAL A 356 -8.05 -4.44 6.41
C VAL A 356 -7.08 -4.62 7.58
N GLU A 357 -7.10 -5.78 8.25
CA GLU A 357 -6.23 -6.12 9.37
C GLU A 357 -4.74 -6.07 8.97
N VAL A 358 -4.44 -6.59 7.80
CA VAL A 358 -3.10 -6.59 7.21
C VAL A 358 -2.63 -5.17 6.91
N GLY A 359 -3.48 -4.37 6.27
CA GLY A 359 -3.17 -2.96 6.00
C GLY A 359 -2.94 -2.14 7.27
N VAL A 360 -3.75 -2.39 8.31
CA VAL A 360 -3.60 -1.75 9.63
C VAL A 360 -2.29 -2.17 10.31
N ALA A 361 -1.91 -3.45 10.24
CA ALA A 361 -0.65 -3.92 10.82
C ALA A 361 0.57 -3.26 10.13
N ALA A 362 0.56 -3.19 8.80
CA ALA A 362 1.62 -2.53 8.04
C ALA A 362 1.68 -1.02 8.31
N ALA A 363 0.53 -0.33 8.31
CA ALA A 363 0.47 1.10 8.63
C ALA A 363 0.95 1.38 10.06
N ARG A 364 0.59 0.53 11.03
CA ARG A 364 1.04 0.62 12.43
C ARG A 364 2.56 0.59 12.53
N ALA A 365 3.24 -0.28 11.80
CA ALA A 365 4.70 -0.32 11.78
C ALA A 365 5.30 1.03 11.31
N GLY A 366 4.75 1.64 10.25
CA GLY A 366 5.12 2.97 9.81
C GLY A 366 4.86 4.05 10.87
N HIS A 367 3.71 3.98 11.56
CA HIS A 367 3.37 4.95 12.62
C HIS A 367 4.29 4.84 13.83
N VAL A 368 4.64 3.64 14.30
CA VAL A 368 5.56 3.49 15.44
C VAL A 368 6.97 3.94 15.09
N ALA A 369 7.42 3.72 13.83
CA ALA A 369 8.67 4.29 13.33
C ALA A 369 8.64 5.84 13.35
N ASN A 370 7.52 6.45 12.92
CA ASN A 370 7.32 7.90 12.98
C ASN A 370 7.26 8.43 14.42
N PHE A 371 6.67 7.70 15.36
CA PHE A 371 6.70 8.08 16.78
C PHE A 371 8.13 8.09 17.33
N ALA A 372 8.93 7.05 17.03
CA ALA A 372 10.33 7.03 17.38
C ALA A 372 11.09 8.21 16.75
N LEU A 373 10.88 8.46 15.46
CA LEU A 373 11.52 9.53 14.70
C LEU A 373 11.21 10.94 15.23
N ARG A 374 9.95 11.19 15.62
CA ARG A 374 9.48 12.51 16.11
C ARG A 374 9.68 12.72 17.61
N GLY A 375 9.93 11.64 18.35
CA GLY A 375 10.19 11.65 19.78
C GLY A 375 11.69 11.66 20.08
N ASN A 376 12.08 10.84 21.04
CA ASN A 376 13.47 10.73 21.50
C ASN A 376 14.24 9.60 20.79
N GLY A 377 13.87 9.27 19.56
CA GLY A 377 14.49 8.20 18.78
C GLY A 377 14.04 6.78 19.16
N VAL A 378 13.13 6.64 20.13
CA VAL A 378 12.64 5.35 20.64
C VAL A 378 11.14 5.36 20.82
N TRP A 379 10.49 4.27 20.42
CA TRP A 379 9.10 3.96 20.73
C TRP A 379 9.00 2.60 21.44
N MET A 380 8.15 2.50 22.43
CA MET A 380 7.73 1.25 23.08
C MET A 380 6.21 1.29 23.26
N PRO A 381 5.51 0.14 23.19
CA PRO A 381 4.08 0.11 23.46
C PRO A 381 3.81 0.62 24.88
N PRO A 382 2.67 1.29 25.11
CA PRO A 382 2.23 1.62 26.45
C PRO A 382 2.25 0.36 27.34
N GLN A 383 2.85 0.45 28.51
CA GLN A 383 2.79 -0.66 29.47
C GLN A 383 1.33 -0.95 29.77
N GLN A 384 0.88 -2.18 29.53
CA GLN A 384 -0.42 -2.60 30.04
C GLN A 384 -0.37 -2.45 31.57
N LYS A 385 -1.17 -1.55 32.10
CA LYS A 385 -1.36 -1.49 33.56
C LYS A 385 -1.91 -2.85 33.97
N ALA A 386 -1.11 -3.57 34.78
CA ALA A 386 -1.47 -4.85 35.36
C ALA A 386 -2.72 -4.70 36.24
#